data_4e9fef26deedbf6e44f1f4f6f40ef903
#
_entry.id   4e9fef26deedbf6e44f1f4f6f40ef903
#
_cell.length_a   1.000
_cell.length_b   1.000
_cell.length_c   1.000
_cell.angle_alpha   90.00
_cell.angle_beta   90.00
_cell.angle_gamma   90.00
#
_symmetry.space_group_name_H-M   'P 1'
#
loop_
_entity.id
_entity.type
_entity.pdbx_description
1 polymer ?
#
loop_
_entity_poly.entity_id
_entity_poly.type
_entity_poly.pdbx_seq_one_letter_code
_entity_poly.pdbx_strand_id
1 'polypeptide(L)'
;MAARRGAPVITVEPMTEADGAAVLAIYGEGIATGVATFETAVPEWRVWNATHRRDCRFVARLDEAVAGWTALGAYSSRDAYGGVAWESVYVAEAARGHGVGLALLETLIPASEAAGIWTLMAGVQAENVASLALHLRAGFRRVGLHERMSRDATGRWRDVVIFERRSPSVGV
;
A
#
# COMPACT_ATOMS: atom_id res chain seq x y z
N MET A 1 16.24 -13.53 35.13
CA MET A 1 15.56 -14.30 34.08
C MET A 1 14.71 -13.31 33.27
N ALA A 2 15.19 -12.86 32.12
CA ALA A 2 14.39 -12.05 31.21
C ALA A 2 13.37 -12.95 30.51
N ALA A 3 12.08 -12.67 30.70
CA ALA A 3 11.02 -13.34 29.97
C ALA A 3 11.29 -13.15 28.47
N ARG A 4 11.39 -14.24 27.70
CA ARG A 4 11.38 -14.18 26.23
C ARG A 4 10.05 -13.55 25.84
N ARG A 5 10.05 -12.29 25.40
CA ARG A 5 8.90 -11.73 24.70
C ARG A 5 8.67 -12.62 23.48
N GLY A 6 7.48 -13.19 23.38
CA GLY A 6 7.08 -13.94 22.18
C GLY A 6 7.30 -13.07 20.95
N ALA A 7 7.44 -13.68 19.77
CA ALA A 7 7.50 -12.92 18.52
C ALA A 7 6.26 -12.00 18.44
N PRO A 8 6.42 -10.72 18.03
CA PRO A 8 5.29 -9.80 17.95
C PRO A 8 4.22 -10.38 17.02
N VAL A 9 2.97 -10.33 17.46
CA VAL A 9 1.82 -10.86 16.70
C VAL A 9 1.32 -9.75 15.78
N ILE A 10 1.30 -10.03 14.47
CA ILE A 10 0.68 -9.15 13.48
C ILE A 10 -0.76 -9.58 13.30
N THR A 11 -1.69 -8.66 13.51
CA THR A 11 -3.11 -8.83 13.14
C THR A 11 -3.45 -7.85 12.05
N VAL A 12 -4.25 -8.29 11.07
CA VAL A 12 -4.76 -7.42 9.98
C VAL A 12 -6.27 -7.41 10.06
N GLU A 13 -6.85 -6.22 10.11
CA GLU A 13 -8.28 -6.02 10.29
C GLU A 13 -8.81 -4.89 9.39
N PRO A 14 -10.13 -4.84 9.09
CA PRO A 14 -10.71 -3.74 8.35
C PRO A 14 -10.44 -2.39 9.01
N MET A 15 -10.03 -1.42 8.21
CA MET A 15 -9.78 -0.05 8.66
C MET A 15 -11.09 0.65 9.04
N THR A 16 -11.05 1.37 10.15
CA THR A 16 -12.17 2.18 10.67
C THR A 16 -11.83 3.67 10.68
N GLU A 17 -12.82 4.52 10.93
CA GLU A 17 -12.60 5.97 11.10
C GLU A 17 -11.67 6.29 12.29
N ALA A 18 -11.66 5.43 13.31
CA ALA A 18 -10.78 5.61 14.47
C ALA A 18 -9.29 5.44 14.13
N ASP A 19 -8.97 4.74 13.05
CA ASP A 19 -7.60 4.52 12.59
C ASP A 19 -7.05 5.71 11.79
N GLY A 20 -7.90 6.65 11.38
CA GLY A 20 -7.56 7.74 10.46
C GLY A 20 -6.31 8.54 10.86
N ALA A 21 -6.20 8.88 12.14
CA ALA A 21 -5.02 9.62 12.63
C ALA A 21 -3.72 8.82 12.47
N ALA A 22 -3.74 7.52 12.80
CA ALA A 22 -2.59 6.63 12.64
C ALA A 22 -2.24 6.39 11.16
N VAL A 23 -3.25 6.21 10.31
CA VAL A 23 -3.09 6.07 8.84
C VAL A 23 -2.38 7.28 8.27
N LEU A 24 -2.81 8.50 8.62
CA LEU A 24 -2.19 9.73 8.15
C LEU A 24 -0.78 9.93 8.71
N ALA A 25 -0.53 9.56 9.97
CA ALA A 25 0.80 9.61 10.56
C ALA A 25 1.79 8.70 9.81
N ILE A 26 1.40 7.45 9.54
CA ILE A 26 2.21 6.50 8.78
C ILE A 26 2.41 6.97 7.33
N TYR A 27 1.40 7.59 6.73
CA TYR A 27 1.56 8.21 5.41
C TYR A 27 2.59 9.34 5.43
N GLY A 28 2.58 10.17 6.48
CA GLY A 28 3.58 11.22 6.70
C GLY A 28 5.00 10.66 6.83
N GLU A 29 5.19 9.55 7.53
CA GLU A 29 6.48 8.85 7.57
C GLU A 29 6.92 8.40 6.18
N GLY A 30 5.99 7.88 5.36
CA GLY A 30 6.25 7.52 3.97
C GLY A 30 6.70 8.72 3.13
N ILE A 31 6.00 9.86 3.23
CA ILE A 31 6.37 11.12 2.56
C ILE A 31 7.79 11.53 2.96
N ALA A 32 8.12 11.45 4.24
CA ALA A 32 9.44 11.83 4.77
C ALA A 32 10.60 10.99 4.20
N THR A 33 10.34 9.77 3.73
CA THR A 33 11.38 8.95 3.07
C THR A 33 11.85 9.53 1.74
N GLY A 34 11.02 10.33 1.06
CA GLY A 34 11.28 10.85 -0.28
C GLY A 34 11.24 9.81 -1.41
N VAL A 35 10.91 8.55 -1.12
CA VAL A 35 10.89 7.45 -2.11
C VAL A 35 9.61 6.63 -2.09
N ALA A 36 8.67 6.90 -1.18
CA ALA A 36 7.42 6.14 -1.07
C ALA A 36 6.26 6.76 -1.85
N THR A 37 6.29 8.06 -2.09
CA THR A 37 5.25 8.80 -2.80
C THR A 37 5.83 10.08 -3.39
N PHE A 38 5.14 10.68 -4.35
CA PHE A 38 5.44 12.02 -4.87
C PHE A 38 4.68 13.13 -4.12
N GLU A 39 3.76 12.76 -3.24
CA GLU A 39 3.09 13.73 -2.38
C GLU A 39 4.10 14.38 -1.43
N THR A 40 3.91 15.68 -1.18
CA THR A 40 4.81 16.49 -0.35
C THR A 40 4.18 16.90 0.98
N ALA A 41 2.89 16.65 1.15
CA ALA A 41 2.14 16.98 2.36
C ALA A 41 1.12 15.89 2.69
N VAL A 42 0.90 15.67 3.97
CA VAL A 42 -0.15 14.77 4.44
C VAL A 42 -1.51 15.43 4.20
N PRO A 43 -2.44 14.77 3.49
CA PRO A 43 -3.77 15.33 3.27
C PRO A 43 -4.60 15.30 4.57
N GLU A 44 -5.69 16.06 4.61
CA GLU A 44 -6.71 15.86 5.62
C GLU A 44 -7.38 14.49 5.47
N TRP A 45 -7.83 13.89 6.58
CA TRP A 45 -8.51 12.60 6.56
C TRP A 45 -9.69 12.54 5.57
N ARG A 46 -10.49 13.61 5.51
CA ARG A 46 -11.62 13.69 4.58
C ARG A 46 -11.19 13.53 3.12
N VAL A 47 -10.06 14.12 2.73
CA VAL A 47 -9.52 14.04 1.38
C VAL A 47 -8.98 12.63 1.12
N TRP A 48 -8.17 12.09 2.04
CA TRP A 48 -7.67 10.73 1.94
C TRP A 48 -8.82 9.72 1.82
N ASN A 49 -9.84 9.85 2.67
CA ASN A 49 -11.01 8.99 2.71
C ASN A 49 -11.85 9.04 1.41
N ALA A 50 -11.89 10.20 0.75
CA ALA A 50 -12.63 10.39 -0.52
C ALA A 50 -11.89 9.80 -1.74
N THR A 51 -10.56 9.73 -1.71
CA THR A 51 -9.73 9.26 -2.83
C THR A 51 -9.50 7.75 -2.83
N HIS A 52 -9.82 7.08 -1.74
CA HIS A 52 -9.68 5.63 -1.62
C HIS A 52 -11.06 4.95 -1.55
N ARG A 53 -11.13 3.74 -2.12
CA ARG A 53 -12.34 2.91 -2.05
C ARG A 53 -12.70 2.63 -0.58
N ARG A 54 -14.00 2.48 -0.29
CA ARG A 54 -14.45 2.18 1.08
C ARG A 54 -14.28 0.72 1.47
N ASP A 55 -14.30 -0.16 0.49
CA ASP A 55 -13.93 -1.58 0.63
C ASP A 55 -12.42 -1.79 0.46
N CYS A 56 -11.93 -2.95 0.82
CA CYS A 56 -10.52 -3.32 0.68
C CYS A 56 -9.55 -2.33 1.34
N ARG A 57 -9.90 -1.87 2.56
CA ARG A 57 -9.06 -1.05 3.42
C ARG A 57 -8.72 -1.82 4.68
N PHE A 58 -7.45 -1.97 4.97
CA PHE A 58 -6.99 -2.72 6.13
C PHE A 58 -5.90 -1.97 6.88
N VAL A 59 -5.88 -2.16 8.20
CA VAL A 59 -4.76 -1.80 9.05
C VAL A 59 -4.12 -3.06 9.61
N ALA A 60 -2.81 -3.06 9.71
CA ALA A 60 -2.07 -4.06 10.46
C ALA A 60 -1.75 -3.50 11.85
N ARG A 61 -1.93 -4.31 12.89
CA ARG A 61 -1.49 -3.97 14.25
C ARG A 61 -0.33 -4.86 14.65
N LEU A 62 0.61 -4.25 15.33
CA LEU A 62 1.73 -4.91 15.99
C LEU A 62 1.65 -4.53 17.47
N ASP A 63 1.44 -5.53 18.34
CA ASP A 63 1.20 -5.28 19.76
C ASP A 63 0.10 -4.20 20.01
N GLU A 64 -1.03 -4.33 19.30
CA GLU A 64 -2.22 -3.45 19.33
C GLU A 64 -2.04 -2.06 18.67
N ALA A 65 -0.84 -1.58 18.45
CA ALA A 65 -0.61 -0.31 17.74
C ALA A 65 -0.74 -0.49 16.21
N VAL A 66 -1.35 0.49 15.53
CA VAL A 66 -1.38 0.49 14.06
C VAL A 66 0.04 0.59 13.53
N ALA A 67 0.47 -0.43 12.82
CA ALA A 67 1.82 -0.61 12.30
C ALA A 67 1.94 -0.43 10.78
N GLY A 68 0.81 -0.38 10.08
CA GLY A 68 0.74 -0.18 8.65
C GLY A 68 -0.69 -0.21 8.15
N TRP A 69 -0.88 0.14 6.88
CA TRP A 69 -2.17 0.13 6.23
C TRP A 69 -2.05 -0.18 4.73
N THR A 70 -3.13 -0.67 4.17
CA THR A 70 -3.30 -0.83 2.72
C THR A 70 -4.70 -0.38 2.31
N ALA A 71 -4.82 0.16 1.10
CA ALA A 71 -6.07 0.63 0.53
C ALA A 71 -6.01 0.62 -1.00
N LEU A 72 -7.18 0.69 -1.65
CA LEU A 72 -7.30 0.76 -3.10
C LEU A 72 -7.81 2.12 -3.55
N GLY A 73 -7.18 2.66 -4.61
CA GLY A 73 -7.65 3.80 -5.37
C GLY A 73 -8.21 3.37 -6.73
N ALA A 74 -9.07 4.19 -7.32
CA ALA A 74 -9.60 3.93 -8.66
C ALA A 74 -8.47 4.03 -9.71
N TYR A 75 -8.39 3.05 -10.62
CA TYR A 75 -7.49 3.12 -11.76
C TYR A 75 -7.97 4.11 -12.81
N SER A 76 -9.27 4.15 -13.07
CA SER A 76 -9.92 4.99 -14.08
C SER A 76 -11.38 5.25 -13.68
N SER A 77 -11.93 6.34 -14.19
CA SER A 77 -13.37 6.65 -14.08
C SER A 77 -14.22 5.94 -15.14
N ARG A 78 -13.61 5.20 -16.07
CA ARG A 78 -14.32 4.48 -17.16
C ARG A 78 -14.74 3.11 -16.65
N ASP A 79 -16.00 2.73 -16.88
CA ASP A 79 -16.60 1.45 -16.46
C ASP A 79 -15.82 0.22 -16.96
N ALA A 80 -15.22 0.30 -18.14
CA ALA A 80 -14.40 -0.75 -18.70
C ALA A 80 -13.22 -1.18 -17.80
N TYR A 81 -12.79 -0.31 -16.89
CA TYR A 81 -11.71 -0.56 -15.92
C TYR A 81 -12.24 -0.74 -14.48
N GLY A 82 -13.53 -1.00 -14.30
CA GLY A 82 -14.16 -1.10 -12.99
C GLY A 82 -13.55 -2.14 -12.04
N GLY A 83 -12.90 -3.17 -12.59
CA GLY A 83 -12.17 -4.20 -11.82
C GLY A 83 -10.65 -4.00 -11.79
N VAL A 84 -10.14 -2.81 -12.13
CA VAL A 84 -8.73 -2.45 -12.01
C VAL A 84 -8.58 -1.41 -10.92
N ALA A 85 -7.64 -1.59 -10.00
CA ALA A 85 -7.39 -0.65 -8.91
C ALA A 85 -5.89 -0.43 -8.68
N TRP A 86 -5.53 0.80 -8.29
CA TRP A 86 -4.22 1.09 -7.72
C TRP A 86 -4.23 0.66 -6.25
N GLU A 87 -3.25 -0.14 -5.87
CA GLU A 87 -3.03 -0.45 -4.46
C GLU A 87 -2.02 0.51 -3.85
N SER A 88 -2.15 0.72 -2.55
CA SER A 88 -1.21 1.46 -1.71
C SER A 88 -0.96 0.68 -0.44
N VAL A 89 0.31 0.54 -0.05
CA VAL A 89 0.72 -0.10 1.19
C VAL A 89 1.79 0.75 1.87
N TYR A 90 1.59 1.06 3.15
CA TYR A 90 2.51 1.84 3.97
C TYR A 90 2.72 1.17 5.31
N VAL A 91 3.97 1.15 5.76
CA VAL A 91 4.37 0.53 7.04
C VAL A 91 5.09 1.57 7.88
N ALA A 92 4.66 1.70 9.14
CA ALA A 92 5.29 2.57 10.12
C ALA A 92 6.78 2.27 10.23
N GLU A 93 7.61 3.30 10.38
CA GLU A 93 9.07 3.16 10.40
C GLU A 93 9.53 2.12 11.44
N ALA A 94 8.98 2.18 12.64
CA ALA A 94 9.31 1.25 13.73
C ALA A 94 8.87 -0.21 13.47
N ALA A 95 7.97 -0.44 12.51
CA ALA A 95 7.42 -1.77 12.19
C ALA A 95 8.00 -2.36 10.89
N ARG A 96 8.89 -1.65 10.20
CA ARG A 96 9.54 -2.15 8.99
C ARG A 96 10.41 -3.37 9.30
N GLY A 97 10.50 -4.29 8.35
CA GLY A 97 11.27 -5.53 8.51
C GLY A 97 10.60 -6.63 9.32
N HIS A 98 9.41 -6.40 9.89
CA HIS A 98 8.66 -7.36 10.70
C HIS A 98 7.58 -8.14 9.89
N GLY A 99 7.51 -7.98 8.57
CA GLY A 99 6.54 -8.70 7.74
C GLY A 99 5.17 -8.01 7.60
N VAL A 100 4.98 -6.83 8.20
CA VAL A 100 3.70 -6.08 8.20
C VAL A 100 3.20 -5.81 6.78
N GLY A 101 4.05 -5.34 5.88
CA GLY A 101 3.66 -5.04 4.49
C GLY A 101 3.16 -6.28 3.74
N LEU A 102 3.83 -7.43 3.94
CA LEU A 102 3.40 -8.69 3.31
C LEU A 102 2.05 -9.15 3.86
N ALA A 103 1.86 -9.13 5.18
CA ALA A 103 0.59 -9.50 5.81
C ALA A 103 -0.58 -8.62 5.29
N LEU A 104 -0.34 -7.32 5.10
CA LEU A 104 -1.33 -6.41 4.51
C LEU A 104 -1.69 -6.81 3.07
N LEU A 105 -0.70 -7.06 2.21
CA LEU A 105 -0.96 -7.45 0.83
C LEU A 105 -1.59 -8.84 0.73
N GLU A 106 -1.18 -9.80 1.55
CA GLU A 106 -1.79 -11.15 1.62
C GLU A 106 -3.26 -11.10 2.06
N THR A 107 -3.66 -10.10 2.85
CA THR A 107 -5.07 -9.86 3.21
C THR A 107 -5.81 -9.09 2.11
N LEU A 108 -5.19 -8.07 1.52
CA LEU A 108 -5.79 -7.24 0.48
C LEU A 108 -6.13 -8.05 -0.78
N ILE A 109 -5.25 -8.93 -1.21
CA ILE A 109 -5.38 -9.68 -2.46
C ILE A 109 -6.68 -10.47 -2.51
N PRO A 110 -6.98 -11.41 -1.59
CA PRO A 110 -8.24 -12.14 -1.64
C PRO A 110 -9.47 -11.25 -1.41
N ALA A 111 -9.35 -10.19 -0.59
CA ALA A 111 -10.44 -9.24 -0.39
C ALA A 111 -10.77 -8.47 -1.68
N SER A 112 -9.74 -8.07 -2.44
CA SER A 112 -9.93 -7.40 -3.73
C SER A 112 -10.61 -8.31 -4.77
N GLU A 113 -10.24 -9.57 -4.82
CA GLU A 113 -10.88 -10.57 -5.68
C GLU A 113 -12.36 -10.76 -5.29
N ALA A 114 -12.66 -10.86 -4.00
CA ALA A 114 -14.03 -10.95 -3.51
C ALA A 114 -14.86 -9.68 -3.84
N ALA A 115 -14.23 -8.52 -3.95
CA ALA A 115 -14.82 -7.26 -4.38
C ALA A 115 -14.91 -7.10 -5.92
N GLY A 116 -14.56 -8.11 -6.70
CA GLY A 116 -14.63 -8.09 -8.17
C GLY A 116 -13.46 -7.39 -8.86
N ILE A 117 -12.37 -7.14 -8.15
CA ILE A 117 -11.14 -6.56 -8.74
C ILE A 117 -10.35 -7.68 -9.41
N TRP A 118 -10.15 -7.57 -10.71
CA TRP A 118 -9.38 -8.56 -11.48
C TRP A 118 -7.92 -8.18 -11.68
N THR A 119 -7.54 -6.91 -11.48
CA THR A 119 -6.14 -6.46 -11.58
C THR A 119 -5.82 -5.42 -10.51
N LEU A 120 -4.81 -5.71 -9.71
CA LEU A 120 -4.15 -4.72 -8.85
C LEU A 120 -2.94 -4.15 -9.57
N MET A 121 -2.81 -2.83 -9.56
CA MET A 121 -1.68 -2.07 -10.09
C MET A 121 -0.90 -1.44 -8.94
N ALA A 122 0.41 -1.40 -9.06
CA ALA A 122 1.28 -0.65 -8.15
C ALA A 122 2.34 0.13 -8.92
N GLY A 123 2.57 1.38 -8.50
CA GLY A 123 3.66 2.22 -8.99
C GLY A 123 4.67 2.44 -7.87
N VAL A 124 5.89 1.98 -8.06
CA VAL A 124 6.94 2.03 -7.03
C VAL A 124 8.14 2.82 -7.57
N GLN A 125 8.57 3.86 -6.85
CA GLN A 125 9.80 4.57 -7.22
C GLN A 125 10.99 3.59 -7.27
N ALA A 126 11.82 3.69 -8.30
CA ALA A 126 12.88 2.71 -8.56
C ALA A 126 13.90 2.60 -7.41
N GLU A 127 14.03 3.65 -6.61
CA GLU A 127 14.91 3.68 -5.43
C GLU A 127 14.30 3.03 -4.18
N ASN A 128 12.99 2.74 -4.18
CA ASN A 128 12.32 2.08 -3.05
C ASN A 128 12.51 0.57 -3.11
N VAL A 129 13.73 0.11 -2.86
CA VAL A 129 14.13 -1.31 -2.96
C VAL A 129 13.27 -2.22 -2.09
N ALA A 130 12.88 -1.75 -0.90
CA ALA A 130 12.04 -2.52 0.02
C ALA A 130 10.65 -2.79 -0.57
N SER A 131 10.03 -1.77 -1.18
CA SER A 131 8.72 -1.91 -1.82
C SER A 131 8.80 -2.76 -3.09
N LEU A 132 9.87 -2.63 -3.90
CA LEU A 132 10.08 -3.50 -5.07
C LEU A 132 10.11 -4.98 -4.65
N ALA A 133 10.87 -5.31 -3.61
CA ALA A 133 10.98 -6.68 -3.09
C ALA A 133 9.66 -7.18 -2.49
N LEU A 134 8.93 -6.30 -1.79
CA LEU A 134 7.63 -6.62 -1.20
C LEU A 134 6.61 -7.03 -2.27
N HIS A 135 6.48 -6.25 -3.35
CA HIS A 135 5.52 -6.53 -4.41
C HIS A 135 5.83 -7.84 -5.14
N LEU A 136 7.11 -8.08 -5.47
CA LEU A 136 7.53 -9.37 -6.05
C LEU A 136 7.17 -10.54 -5.13
N ARG A 137 7.42 -10.41 -3.84
CA ARG A 137 7.10 -11.44 -2.84
C ARG A 137 5.61 -11.67 -2.68
N ALA A 138 4.78 -10.62 -2.82
CA ALA A 138 3.32 -10.72 -2.79
C ALA A 138 2.71 -11.25 -4.10
N GLY A 139 3.53 -11.64 -5.08
CA GLY A 139 3.07 -12.23 -6.34
C GLY A 139 2.70 -11.22 -7.42
N PHE A 140 3.13 -9.97 -7.30
CA PHE A 140 3.05 -9.01 -8.38
C PHE A 140 4.16 -9.29 -9.42
N ARG A 141 3.88 -9.05 -10.69
CA ARG A 141 4.88 -9.07 -11.74
C ARG A 141 5.27 -7.65 -12.16
N ARG A 142 6.52 -7.43 -12.49
CA ARG A 142 6.98 -6.19 -13.09
C ARG A 142 6.47 -6.09 -14.53
N VAL A 143 5.75 -4.99 -14.85
CA VAL A 143 5.25 -4.70 -16.20
C VAL A 143 6.26 -3.89 -16.99
N GLY A 144 6.85 -2.87 -16.37
CA GLY A 144 7.79 -1.98 -17.04
C GLY A 144 8.37 -0.90 -16.14
N LEU A 145 9.07 0.01 -16.76
CA LEU A 145 9.66 1.19 -16.13
C LEU A 145 9.16 2.44 -16.86
N HIS A 146 8.61 3.38 -16.11
CA HIS A 146 8.37 4.74 -16.58
C HIS A 146 9.56 5.60 -16.21
N GLU A 147 10.39 5.90 -17.19
CA GLU A 147 11.54 6.76 -17.00
C GLU A 147 11.11 8.22 -16.77
N ARG A 148 11.70 8.86 -15.77
CA ARG A 148 11.44 10.26 -15.43
C ARG A 148 9.95 10.58 -15.33
N MET A 149 9.21 9.73 -14.64
CA MET A 149 7.75 9.78 -14.53
C MET A 149 7.28 11.02 -13.78
N SER A 150 8.00 11.40 -12.71
CA SER A 150 7.67 12.57 -11.91
C SER A 150 8.91 13.17 -11.26
N ARG A 151 8.77 14.36 -10.69
CA ARG A 151 9.81 15.02 -9.90
C ARG A 151 9.50 14.89 -8.42
N ASP A 152 10.55 14.64 -7.63
CA ASP A 152 10.45 14.71 -6.18
C ASP A 152 10.42 16.16 -5.67
N ALA A 153 10.28 16.35 -4.36
CA ALA A 153 10.24 17.66 -3.72
C ALA A 153 11.49 18.52 -3.96
N THR A 154 12.61 17.92 -4.36
CA THR A 154 13.86 18.62 -4.72
C THR A 154 13.94 19.00 -6.20
N GLY A 155 12.92 18.61 -7.00
CA GLY A 155 12.89 18.81 -8.44
C GLY A 155 13.64 17.74 -9.25
N ARG A 156 14.18 16.72 -8.62
CA ARG A 156 14.90 15.62 -9.29
C ARG A 156 13.90 14.66 -9.93
N TRP A 157 14.16 14.29 -11.19
CA TRP A 157 13.39 13.29 -11.91
C TRP A 157 13.54 11.91 -11.28
N ARG A 158 12.42 11.19 -11.19
CA ARG A 158 12.34 9.83 -10.62
C ARG A 158 11.68 8.87 -11.59
N ASP A 159 12.22 7.68 -11.64
CA ASP A 159 11.67 6.57 -12.40
C ASP A 159 10.67 5.80 -11.52
N VAL A 160 9.63 5.24 -12.16
CA VAL A 160 8.61 4.43 -11.50
C VAL A 160 8.54 3.07 -12.16
N VAL A 161 8.75 2.03 -11.37
CA VAL A 161 8.51 0.65 -11.76
C VAL A 161 7.02 0.37 -11.63
N ILE A 162 6.40 -0.11 -12.71
CA ILE A 162 5.00 -0.52 -12.71
C ILE A 162 4.91 -2.02 -12.48
N PHE A 163 4.10 -2.37 -11.50
CA PHE A 163 3.71 -3.75 -11.19
C PHE A 163 2.24 -3.96 -11.44
N GLU A 164 1.88 -5.19 -11.74
CA GLU A 164 0.51 -5.65 -11.72
C GLU A 164 0.39 -7.03 -11.07
N ARG A 165 -0.77 -7.30 -10.50
CA ARG A 165 -1.19 -8.63 -10.10
C ARG A 165 -2.55 -8.93 -10.70
N ARG A 166 -2.59 -9.87 -11.63
CA ARG A 166 -3.83 -10.34 -12.29
C ARG A 166 -4.44 -11.46 -11.45
N SER A 167 -5.73 -11.34 -11.13
CA SER A 167 -6.48 -12.42 -10.46
C SER A 167 -6.56 -13.66 -11.36
N PRO A 168 -6.34 -14.86 -10.82
CA PRO A 168 -6.56 -16.11 -11.55
C PRO A 168 -8.03 -16.56 -11.55
N SER A 169 -8.91 -15.90 -10.79
CA SER A 169 -10.29 -16.34 -10.55
C SER A 169 -11.35 -15.29 -10.93
N VAL A 170 -10.98 -14.02 -11.05
CA VAL A 170 -11.91 -12.92 -11.35
C VAL A 170 -11.59 -12.31 -12.71
N GLY A 171 -12.63 -12.13 -13.55
CA GLY A 171 -12.48 -11.57 -14.90
C GLY A 171 -11.75 -12.51 -15.87
N VAL A 172 -11.90 -13.80 -15.68
CA VAL A 172 -11.37 -14.88 -16.56
C VAL A 172 -12.38 -15.27 -17.61
#